data_aafe497fe84897d9325341f9a54ac4d8
#
_entry.id   aafe497fe84897d9325341f9a54ac4d8
#
_cell.length_a   1.000
_cell.length_b   1.000
_cell.length_c   1.000
_cell.angle_alpha   90.00
_cell.angle_beta   90.00
_cell.angle_gamma   90.00
#
_symmetry.space_group_name_H-M   'P 1'
#
loop_
_entity.id
_entity.type
_entity.pdbx_description
1 polymer ?
#
loop_
_entity_poly.entity_id
_entity_poly.type
_entity_poly.pdbx_seq_one_letter_code
_entity_poly.pdbx_strand_id
1 'polypeptide(L)'
;MSAVRLLWAQMKRRAPRLANLIRIPVLVFFRPRRAYTRAHLACVRAYDESIRWISRLIEGALAHAVEVQRTRGLVRGDGGNSVGYRLEAAAASLGIRYLDKRYRHVFQDTLSVQWDRWFGSEHFSGESIVLAIGTLGPGGSERQVVTTLLGLAAAGYRDLYLLCTYSGGQASRFYAHLLEGCPVTISELSAGLGDAHDGGGGDEALPCGGLKVLRDKLPDDLKDIACFARDLLARRPRIVHAWLDWNNVKAGLAAAVIGVPRIVLSTRSITPDNFPLFQPYMREAYRALAEHPTVCLLNNSEAGARAYEQWLGLPHGTFNVVRNGFDFSSLEPANKVAPAREFRARLGISHEAPLIGSVLRFSEEKRPLLWVDVAARVSERRPDVMFLMIGDGPLREETRRHAEACGIGDRIVMPGYEKDSASAIAAMDLFLLTSRVEGLPNVLVEAQALGVPVVTTHVGGTAETLVQGETGYAVFPHSADLLANAVLKILGNAPWRQAARKAASQFVRERFPVSRMLEGTLDAYFGGGEFAKRRDR
;
A
#
# COMPACT_ATOMS: atom_id res chain seq x y z
N MET A 1 19.17 -28.20 -10.45
CA MET A 1 18.99 -29.20 -11.53
C MET A 1 18.69 -30.63 -11.07
N SER A 2 19.14 -31.08 -9.90
CA SER A 2 18.90 -32.45 -9.41
C SER A 2 17.45 -32.73 -8.94
N ALA A 3 16.80 -31.78 -8.25
CA ALA A 3 15.43 -31.94 -7.76
C ALA A 3 14.38 -32.04 -8.87
N VAL A 4 14.51 -31.25 -9.92
CA VAL A 4 13.62 -31.29 -11.10
C VAL A 4 13.73 -32.60 -11.86
N ARG A 5 14.95 -33.18 -11.95
CA ARG A 5 15.16 -34.49 -12.56
C ARG A 5 14.56 -35.61 -11.73
N LEU A 6 14.59 -35.49 -10.40
CA LEU A 6 14.00 -36.48 -9.48
C LEU A 6 12.46 -36.44 -9.54
N LEU A 7 11.87 -35.24 -9.55
CA LEU A 7 10.42 -35.04 -9.70
C LEU A 7 9.93 -35.57 -11.04
N TRP A 8 10.68 -35.28 -12.12
CA TRP A 8 10.41 -35.79 -13.45
C TRP A 8 10.47 -37.33 -13.54
N ALA A 9 11.45 -37.95 -12.87
CA ALA A 9 11.58 -39.41 -12.79
C ALA A 9 10.44 -40.04 -12.00
N GLN A 10 9.97 -39.42 -10.91
CA GLN A 10 8.82 -39.87 -10.14
C GLN A 10 7.49 -39.70 -10.90
N MET A 11 7.30 -38.59 -11.62
CA MET A 11 6.14 -38.39 -12.48
C MET A 11 6.07 -39.40 -13.62
N LYS A 12 7.18 -39.71 -14.27
CA LYS A 12 7.25 -40.76 -15.30
C LYS A 12 6.82 -42.13 -14.78
N ARG A 13 7.15 -42.46 -13.52
CA ARG A 13 6.80 -43.75 -12.91
C ARG A 13 5.34 -43.83 -12.47
N ARG A 14 4.74 -42.73 -11.98
CA ARG A 14 3.41 -42.72 -11.37
C ARG A 14 2.29 -42.23 -12.29
N ALA A 15 2.62 -41.44 -13.30
CA ALA A 15 1.65 -40.87 -14.25
C ALA A 15 2.27 -40.70 -15.66
N PRO A 16 2.53 -41.79 -16.38
CA PRO A 16 3.23 -41.76 -17.69
C PRO A 16 2.49 -40.97 -18.77
N ARG A 17 1.14 -40.95 -18.72
CA ARG A 17 0.32 -40.13 -19.64
C ARG A 17 0.48 -38.62 -19.39
N LEU A 18 0.63 -38.20 -18.15
CA LEU A 18 0.88 -36.80 -17.76
C LEU A 18 2.28 -36.32 -18.19
N ALA A 19 3.30 -37.19 -18.04
CA ALA A 19 4.66 -36.91 -18.47
C ALA A 19 4.77 -36.71 -19.99
N ASN A 20 4.00 -37.43 -20.77
CA ASN A 20 3.96 -37.25 -22.23
C ASN A 20 3.26 -35.96 -22.69
N LEU A 21 2.21 -35.51 -21.97
CA LEU A 21 1.53 -34.23 -22.23
C LEU A 21 2.42 -33.02 -21.95
N ILE A 22 3.33 -33.10 -20.97
CA ILE A 22 4.27 -32.03 -20.59
C ILE A 22 5.50 -32.00 -21.51
N ARG A 23 5.84 -33.11 -22.16
CA ARG A 23 7.03 -33.22 -23.04
C ARG A 23 6.90 -32.40 -24.34
N ILE A 24 5.70 -32.28 -24.89
CA ILE A 24 5.46 -31.58 -26.16
C ILE A 24 5.69 -30.06 -26.06
N PRO A 25 5.21 -29.34 -25.04
CA PRO A 25 5.46 -27.91 -24.89
C PRO A 25 6.92 -27.55 -24.63
N VAL A 26 7.66 -28.38 -23.90
CA VAL A 26 9.08 -28.13 -23.55
C VAL A 26 10.00 -28.20 -24.78
N LEU A 27 9.69 -29.08 -25.74
CA LEU A 27 10.48 -29.22 -26.98
C LEU A 27 10.26 -28.10 -27.98
N VAL A 28 9.08 -27.45 -27.97
CA VAL A 28 8.76 -26.34 -28.87
C VAL A 28 9.45 -25.04 -28.44
N PHE A 29 9.77 -24.88 -27.16
CA PHE A 29 10.37 -23.67 -26.60
C PHE A 29 11.89 -23.51 -26.85
N PHE A 30 12.59 -24.58 -27.22
CA PHE A 30 14.05 -24.58 -27.38
C PHE A 30 14.58 -24.40 -28.83
N ARG A 31 13.72 -24.00 -29.79
CA ARG A 31 14.20 -23.65 -31.15
C ARG A 31 14.09 -22.15 -31.42
N PRO A 32 15.17 -21.47 -31.87
CA PRO A 32 15.15 -20.04 -32.11
C PRO A 32 14.52 -19.65 -33.45
N ARG A 33 13.74 -18.62 -33.40
CA ARG A 33 13.34 -17.66 -34.42
C ARG A 33 12.97 -18.16 -35.81
N ARG A 34 11.65 -18.12 -36.13
CA ARG A 34 11.07 -17.52 -37.36
C ARG A 34 9.54 -17.62 -37.34
N ALA A 35 8.88 -16.51 -37.75
CA ALA A 35 7.45 -16.35 -38.08
C ALA A 35 6.42 -16.57 -36.96
N TYR A 36 5.92 -15.46 -36.37
CA TYR A 36 4.70 -15.41 -35.59
C TYR A 36 3.48 -15.63 -36.49
N THR A 37 2.89 -16.81 -36.47
CA THR A 37 1.63 -17.11 -37.14
C THR A 37 0.52 -17.30 -36.10
N ARG A 38 -0.76 -17.19 -36.53
CA ARG A 38 -1.97 -17.44 -35.67
C ARG A 38 -1.89 -18.78 -34.93
N ALA A 39 -1.22 -19.79 -35.47
CA ALA A 39 -0.97 -21.08 -34.83
C ALA A 39 -0.09 -20.96 -33.57
N HIS A 40 0.88 -20.05 -33.56
CA HIS A 40 1.75 -19.83 -32.40
C HIS A 40 0.98 -19.23 -31.22
N LEU A 41 0.06 -18.28 -31.48
CA LEU A 41 -0.82 -17.69 -30.44
C LEU A 41 -1.81 -18.72 -29.86
N ALA A 42 -2.32 -19.64 -30.69
CA ALA A 42 -3.18 -20.73 -30.21
C ALA A 42 -2.38 -21.73 -29.34
N CYS A 43 -1.14 -22.04 -29.69
CA CYS A 43 -0.24 -22.88 -28.87
C CYS A 43 0.11 -22.20 -27.53
N VAL A 44 0.32 -20.89 -27.52
CA VAL A 44 0.60 -20.13 -26.28
C VAL A 44 -0.62 -20.12 -25.36
N ARG A 45 -1.85 -19.95 -25.90
CA ARG A 45 -3.09 -20.01 -25.10
C ARG A 45 -3.32 -21.42 -24.53
N ALA A 46 -3.16 -22.47 -25.34
CA ALA A 46 -3.30 -23.86 -24.87
C ALA A 46 -2.25 -24.23 -23.82
N TYR A 47 -1.04 -23.67 -23.92
CA TYR A 47 0.02 -23.81 -22.93
C TYR A 47 -0.31 -23.08 -21.61
N ASP A 48 -0.85 -21.88 -21.66
CA ASP A 48 -1.31 -21.10 -20.50
C ASP A 48 -2.45 -21.79 -19.75
N GLU A 49 -3.41 -22.37 -20.48
CA GLU A 49 -4.50 -23.15 -19.89
C GLU A 49 -3.97 -24.43 -19.22
N SER A 50 -3.01 -25.09 -19.86
CA SER A 50 -2.37 -26.29 -19.32
C SER A 50 -1.58 -26.00 -18.04
N ILE A 51 -0.87 -24.85 -17.97
CA ILE A 51 -0.17 -24.44 -16.76
C ILE A 51 -1.14 -24.05 -15.65
N ARG A 52 -2.20 -23.31 -15.94
CA ARG A 52 -3.26 -23.00 -14.94
C ARG A 52 -3.94 -24.26 -14.42
N TRP A 53 -4.11 -25.26 -15.27
CA TRP A 53 -4.65 -26.54 -14.86
C TRP A 53 -3.65 -27.36 -14.01
N ILE A 54 -2.36 -27.38 -14.38
CA ILE A 54 -1.29 -28.03 -13.63
C ILE A 54 -1.09 -27.36 -12.27
N SER A 55 -1.11 -26.01 -12.19
CA SER A 55 -1.03 -25.29 -10.92
C SER A 55 -2.18 -25.66 -9.99
N ARG A 56 -3.43 -25.68 -10.49
CA ARG A 56 -4.59 -26.11 -9.71
C ARG A 56 -4.54 -27.59 -9.29
N LEU A 57 -3.97 -28.46 -10.11
CA LEU A 57 -3.76 -29.88 -9.75
C LEU A 57 -2.69 -30.02 -8.67
N ILE A 58 -1.61 -29.26 -8.73
CA ILE A 58 -0.54 -29.24 -7.71
C ILE A 58 -1.08 -28.68 -6.40
N GLU A 59 -1.83 -27.58 -6.45
CA GLU A 59 -2.49 -26.99 -5.27
C GLU A 59 -3.51 -27.97 -4.65
N GLY A 60 -4.33 -28.62 -5.45
CA GLY A 60 -5.28 -29.63 -4.98
C GLY A 60 -4.60 -30.90 -4.43
N ALA A 61 -3.50 -31.35 -5.03
CA ALA A 61 -2.73 -32.48 -4.55
C ALA A 61 -1.96 -32.18 -3.25
N LEU A 62 -1.47 -30.94 -3.10
CA LEU A 62 -0.81 -30.46 -1.87
C LEU A 62 -1.82 -30.28 -0.74
N ALA A 63 -2.98 -29.67 -1.00
CA ALA A 63 -4.08 -29.56 -0.04
C ALA A 63 -4.55 -30.93 0.43
N HIS A 64 -4.70 -31.88 -0.48
CA HIS A 64 -5.06 -33.26 -0.14
C HIS A 64 -3.96 -34.00 0.66
N ALA A 65 -2.68 -33.78 0.33
CA ALA A 65 -1.57 -34.37 1.06
C ALA A 65 -1.45 -33.80 2.50
N VAL A 66 -1.70 -32.52 2.69
CA VAL A 66 -1.76 -31.86 4.00
C VAL A 66 -2.94 -32.40 4.82
N GLU A 67 -4.12 -32.55 4.21
CA GLU A 67 -5.31 -33.09 4.87
C GLU A 67 -5.14 -34.57 5.26
N VAL A 68 -4.53 -35.38 4.41
CA VAL A 68 -4.20 -36.79 4.72
C VAL A 68 -3.17 -36.92 5.84
N GLN A 69 -2.20 -36.00 5.93
CA GLN A 69 -1.24 -35.97 7.03
C GLN A 69 -1.88 -35.49 8.35
N ARG A 70 -2.82 -34.54 8.26
CA ARG A 70 -3.59 -34.05 9.41
C ARG A 70 -4.52 -35.13 9.97
N THR A 71 -5.22 -35.87 9.12
CA THR A 71 -6.10 -36.99 9.51
C THR A 71 -5.33 -38.21 10.04
N ARG A 72 -4.07 -38.40 9.66
CA ARG A 72 -3.23 -39.50 10.18
C ARG A 72 -2.48 -39.18 11.46
N GLY A 73 -2.70 -38.00 12.08
CA GLY A 73 -2.08 -37.63 13.34
C GLY A 73 -0.55 -37.43 13.28
N LEU A 74 0.02 -37.33 12.08
CA LEU A 74 1.47 -37.19 11.84
C LEU A 74 1.96 -35.75 11.94
N VAL A 75 1.06 -34.77 12.10
CA VAL A 75 1.39 -33.37 12.37
C VAL A 75 0.98 -33.05 13.79
N ARG A 76 1.83 -33.33 14.75
CA ARG A 76 1.84 -32.63 16.05
C ARG A 76 2.63 -31.33 15.86
N GLY A 77 2.12 -30.25 16.47
CA GLY A 77 2.72 -28.94 16.42
C GLY A 77 4.19 -28.92 16.83
N ASP A 78 4.90 -27.91 16.37
CA ASP A 78 6.27 -27.55 16.71
C ASP A 78 7.39 -28.51 16.24
N GLY A 79 7.71 -28.39 14.96
CA GLY A 79 8.88 -29.04 14.38
C GLY A 79 8.76 -29.07 12.86
N GLY A 80 9.04 -27.94 12.23
CA GLY A 80 8.85 -27.74 10.79
C GLY A 80 9.37 -28.88 9.93
N ASN A 81 8.47 -29.53 9.24
CA ASN A 81 8.80 -30.54 8.24
C ASN A 81 9.44 -29.84 7.03
N SER A 82 10.77 -29.70 7.09
CA SER A 82 11.60 -28.84 6.23
C SER A 82 11.51 -29.17 4.72
N VAL A 83 11.01 -30.33 4.36
CA VAL A 83 10.95 -30.80 2.96
C VAL A 83 9.67 -30.33 2.26
N GLY A 84 8.50 -30.36 2.92
CA GLY A 84 7.24 -29.85 2.37
C GLY A 84 7.31 -28.34 2.14
N TYR A 85 7.77 -27.61 3.14
CA TYR A 85 7.95 -26.15 3.07
C TYR A 85 8.97 -25.72 1.99
N ARG A 86 10.06 -26.51 1.82
CA ARG A 86 11.07 -26.28 0.76
C ARG A 86 10.52 -26.56 -0.64
N LEU A 87 9.63 -27.53 -0.79
CA LEU A 87 8.99 -27.83 -2.08
C LEU A 87 7.94 -26.80 -2.44
N GLU A 88 7.15 -26.33 -1.48
CA GLU A 88 6.20 -25.22 -1.67
C GLU A 88 6.91 -23.92 -2.00
N ALA A 89 7.95 -23.57 -1.27
CA ALA A 89 8.78 -22.40 -1.53
C ALA A 89 9.50 -22.49 -2.89
N ALA A 90 9.95 -23.68 -3.30
CA ALA A 90 10.57 -23.90 -4.61
C ALA A 90 9.54 -23.84 -5.75
N ALA A 91 8.33 -24.39 -5.56
CA ALA A 91 7.25 -24.32 -6.55
C ALA A 91 6.71 -22.90 -6.69
N ALA A 92 6.53 -22.18 -5.58
CA ALA A 92 6.18 -20.77 -5.57
C ALA A 92 7.26 -19.91 -6.24
N SER A 93 8.54 -20.16 -5.94
CA SER A 93 9.68 -19.48 -6.56
C SER A 93 9.78 -19.72 -8.07
N LEU A 94 9.49 -20.94 -8.54
CA LEU A 94 9.46 -21.26 -9.97
C LEU A 94 8.26 -20.62 -10.67
N GLY A 95 7.10 -20.64 -10.03
CA GLY A 95 5.89 -19.96 -10.51
C GLY A 95 6.08 -18.45 -10.63
N ILE A 96 6.66 -17.82 -9.61
CA ILE A 96 6.98 -16.38 -9.62
C ILE A 96 7.96 -16.05 -10.75
N ARG A 97 9.05 -16.81 -10.91
CA ARG A 97 10.04 -16.57 -11.99
C ARG A 97 9.45 -16.71 -13.39
N TYR A 98 8.50 -17.60 -13.58
CA TYR A 98 7.80 -17.75 -14.85
C TYR A 98 6.89 -16.56 -15.14
N LEU A 99 6.10 -16.15 -14.15
CA LEU A 99 5.22 -14.99 -14.25
C LEU A 99 6.01 -13.71 -14.46
N ASP A 100 7.11 -13.50 -13.72
CA ASP A 100 8.03 -12.36 -13.89
C ASP A 100 8.51 -12.29 -15.34
N LYS A 101 8.97 -13.40 -15.92
CA LYS A 101 9.45 -13.43 -17.31
C LYS A 101 8.36 -13.11 -18.31
N ARG A 102 7.14 -13.65 -18.11
CA ARG A 102 5.97 -13.39 -18.96
C ARG A 102 5.59 -11.91 -18.94
N TYR A 103 5.41 -11.34 -17.76
CA TYR A 103 5.01 -9.95 -17.60
C TYR A 103 6.09 -8.97 -18.06
N ARG A 104 7.37 -9.31 -17.89
CA ARG A 104 8.47 -8.49 -18.41
C ARG A 104 8.34 -8.29 -19.93
N HIS A 105 8.11 -9.34 -20.70
CA HIS A 105 7.92 -9.22 -22.15
C HIS A 105 6.67 -8.39 -22.48
N VAL A 106 5.55 -8.62 -21.79
CA VAL A 106 4.33 -7.83 -22.00
C VAL A 106 4.58 -6.34 -21.82
N PHE A 107 5.27 -5.94 -20.75
CA PHE A 107 5.51 -4.52 -20.47
C PHE A 107 6.57 -3.93 -21.41
N GLN A 108 7.66 -4.64 -21.69
CA GLN A 108 8.66 -4.21 -22.66
C GLN A 108 8.04 -4.04 -24.05
N ASP A 109 7.27 -5.02 -24.53
CA ASP A 109 6.58 -4.95 -25.81
C ASP A 109 5.55 -3.82 -25.86
N THR A 110 4.82 -3.58 -24.74
CA THR A 110 3.82 -2.51 -24.66
C THR A 110 4.48 -1.13 -24.68
N LEU A 111 5.54 -0.91 -23.89
CA LEU A 111 6.23 0.38 -23.81
C LEU A 111 7.14 0.67 -25.01
N SER A 112 7.58 -0.36 -25.76
CA SER A 112 8.40 -0.19 -26.96
C SER A 112 7.62 0.20 -28.22
N VAL A 113 6.29 0.11 -28.20
CA VAL A 113 5.45 0.53 -29.33
C VAL A 113 5.50 2.05 -29.48
N GLN A 114 5.67 2.53 -30.70
CA GLN A 114 5.57 3.97 -31.00
C GLN A 114 4.09 4.38 -31.00
N TRP A 115 3.59 4.71 -29.82
CA TRP A 115 2.19 5.09 -29.61
C TRP A 115 1.84 6.47 -30.15
N ASP A 116 2.85 7.34 -30.42
CA ASP A 116 2.66 8.70 -30.95
C ASP A 116 1.81 8.73 -32.21
N ARG A 117 1.95 7.70 -33.09
CA ARG A 117 1.11 7.55 -34.29
C ARG A 117 -0.38 7.34 -33.99
N TRP A 118 -0.71 6.91 -32.74
CA TRP A 118 -2.08 6.63 -32.31
C TRP A 118 -2.66 7.74 -31.44
N PHE A 119 -1.81 8.37 -30.62
CA PHE A 119 -2.23 9.31 -29.60
C PHE A 119 -1.72 10.73 -29.82
N GLY A 120 -0.78 10.94 -30.78
CA GLY A 120 -0.15 12.22 -31.05
C GLY A 120 0.80 12.69 -29.96
N SER A 121 1.80 13.49 -30.31
CA SER A 121 2.77 14.03 -29.33
C SER A 121 2.44 15.42 -28.82
N GLU A 122 1.51 16.14 -29.47
CA GLU A 122 1.25 17.56 -29.20
C GLU A 122 0.21 17.82 -28.10
N HIS A 123 -0.34 16.78 -27.49
CA HIS A 123 -1.59 16.88 -26.70
C HIS A 123 -1.39 17.25 -25.23
N PHE A 124 -0.18 17.32 -24.68
CA PHE A 124 0.07 17.48 -23.24
C PHE A 124 0.71 18.83 -22.88
N SER A 125 0.36 19.91 -23.55
CA SER A 125 0.90 21.27 -23.32
C SER A 125 0.24 22.01 -22.16
N GLY A 126 -0.84 21.49 -21.59
CA GLY A 126 -1.59 22.10 -20.50
C GLY A 126 -0.86 22.08 -19.15
N GLU A 127 -1.46 22.72 -18.13
CA GLU A 127 -0.99 22.69 -16.75
C GLU A 127 -1.73 21.68 -15.87
N SER A 128 -2.57 20.84 -16.47
CA SER A 128 -3.43 19.87 -15.79
C SER A 128 -2.64 18.83 -15.02
N ILE A 129 -3.04 18.60 -13.76
CA ILE A 129 -2.46 17.58 -12.86
C ILE A 129 -3.56 16.60 -12.49
N VAL A 130 -3.36 15.33 -12.80
CA VAL A 130 -4.26 14.24 -12.40
C VAL A 130 -3.63 13.43 -11.28
N LEU A 131 -4.29 13.36 -10.11
CA LEU A 131 -3.97 12.40 -9.06
C LEU A 131 -4.91 11.19 -9.22
N ALA A 132 -4.37 9.97 -9.10
CA ALA A 132 -5.14 8.73 -9.20
C ALA A 132 -5.02 7.90 -7.91
N ILE A 133 -6.16 7.50 -7.33
CA ILE A 133 -6.24 6.69 -6.11
C ILE A 133 -7.43 5.73 -6.18
N GLY A 134 -7.47 4.71 -5.31
CA GLY A 134 -8.58 3.76 -5.24
C GLY A 134 -9.91 4.43 -4.90
N THR A 135 -9.99 5.00 -3.72
CA THR A 135 -11.19 5.66 -3.16
C THR A 135 -10.79 6.90 -2.35
N LEU A 136 -11.76 7.61 -1.78
CA LEU A 136 -11.56 8.62 -0.74
C LEU A 136 -12.06 8.13 0.64
N GLY A 137 -11.94 6.82 0.90
CA GLY A 137 -12.30 6.21 2.18
C GLY A 137 -11.48 6.72 3.37
N PRO A 138 -11.78 6.27 4.61
CA PRO A 138 -11.13 6.74 5.83
C PRO A 138 -9.71 6.14 6.03
N GLY A 139 -8.88 6.20 5.01
CA GLY A 139 -7.51 5.69 5.01
C GLY A 139 -6.44 6.78 5.12
N GLY A 140 -5.24 6.39 5.57
CA GLY A 140 -4.12 7.30 5.72
C GLY A 140 -3.58 7.83 4.38
N SER A 141 -3.58 7.00 3.34
CA SER A 141 -3.14 7.39 1.99
C SER A 141 -4.14 8.34 1.33
N GLU A 142 -5.43 8.07 1.50
CA GLU A 142 -6.54 8.88 1.00
C GLU A 142 -6.51 10.29 1.61
N ARG A 143 -6.24 10.38 2.92
CA ARG A 143 -6.05 11.66 3.59
C ARG A 143 -4.85 12.43 3.02
N GLN A 144 -3.73 11.74 2.73
CA GLN A 144 -2.55 12.38 2.18
C GLN A 144 -2.75 12.87 0.74
N VAL A 145 -3.52 12.17 -0.09
CA VAL A 145 -3.91 12.65 -1.43
C VAL A 145 -4.71 13.95 -1.32
N VAL A 146 -5.70 14.00 -0.42
CA VAL A 146 -6.49 15.21 -0.17
C VAL A 146 -5.60 16.35 0.32
N THR A 147 -4.71 16.08 1.29
CA THR A 147 -3.75 17.09 1.79
C THR A 147 -2.84 17.61 0.67
N THR A 148 -2.40 16.73 -0.24
CA THR A 148 -1.60 17.13 -1.42
C THR A 148 -2.41 18.03 -2.37
N LEU A 149 -3.66 17.69 -2.67
CA LEU A 149 -4.55 18.51 -3.53
C LEU A 149 -4.81 19.88 -2.91
N LEU A 150 -5.10 19.95 -1.62
CA LEU A 150 -5.29 21.21 -0.89
C LEU A 150 -4.02 22.06 -0.92
N GLY A 151 -2.85 21.44 -0.73
CA GLY A 151 -1.56 22.12 -0.83
C GLY A 151 -1.27 22.65 -2.23
N LEU A 152 -1.56 21.89 -3.28
CA LEU A 152 -1.43 22.33 -4.67
C LEU A 152 -2.39 23.49 -4.98
N ALA A 153 -3.65 23.39 -4.55
CA ALA A 153 -4.62 24.46 -4.72
C ALA A 153 -4.20 25.75 -4.01
N ALA A 154 -3.68 25.66 -2.79
CA ALA A 154 -3.13 26.78 -2.04
C ALA A 154 -1.88 27.38 -2.70
N ALA A 155 -1.06 26.56 -3.37
CA ALA A 155 0.08 27.00 -4.17
C ALA A 155 -0.30 27.61 -5.53
N GLY A 156 -1.59 27.73 -5.83
CA GLY A 156 -2.08 28.43 -7.03
C GLY A 156 -2.39 27.53 -8.23
N TYR A 157 -2.24 26.21 -8.12
CA TYR A 157 -2.65 25.29 -9.19
C TYR A 157 -4.18 25.24 -9.26
N ARG A 158 -4.75 25.36 -10.47
CA ARG A 158 -6.20 25.47 -10.67
C ARG A 158 -6.81 24.34 -11.50
N ASP A 159 -6.01 23.64 -12.29
CA ASP A 159 -6.45 22.54 -13.17
C ASP A 159 -6.07 21.19 -12.52
N LEU A 160 -6.79 20.86 -11.44
CA LEU A 160 -6.56 19.69 -10.61
C LEU A 160 -7.68 18.66 -10.77
N TYR A 161 -7.30 17.43 -11.03
CA TYR A 161 -8.22 16.30 -11.14
C TYR A 161 -7.86 15.21 -10.13
N LEU A 162 -8.89 14.61 -9.54
CA LEU A 162 -8.77 13.40 -8.73
C LEU A 162 -9.55 12.26 -9.39
N LEU A 163 -8.84 11.28 -9.90
CA LEU A 163 -9.40 10.08 -10.51
C LEU A 163 -9.49 8.97 -9.47
N CYS A 164 -10.71 8.62 -9.04
CA CYS A 164 -11.00 7.50 -8.16
C CYS A 164 -11.30 6.25 -9.00
N THR A 165 -10.64 5.13 -8.69
CA THR A 165 -10.74 3.91 -9.51
C THR A 165 -11.85 2.96 -9.07
N TYR A 166 -12.37 3.13 -7.86
CA TYR A 166 -13.49 2.35 -7.33
C TYR A 166 -14.65 3.25 -6.93
N SER A 167 -15.80 3.02 -7.52
CA SER A 167 -17.07 3.60 -7.10
C SER A 167 -17.67 2.71 -6.01
N GLY A 168 -17.58 3.13 -4.78
CA GLY A 168 -18.19 2.39 -3.68
C GLY A 168 -18.94 3.37 -2.79
N GLY A 169 -20.22 3.31 -2.62
CA GLY A 169 -21.09 4.07 -1.73
C GLY A 169 -20.51 5.23 -0.89
N GLN A 170 -21.23 5.71 0.09
CA GLN A 170 -20.84 6.87 0.89
C GLN A 170 -19.49 6.70 1.63
N ALA A 171 -19.13 5.47 2.03
CA ALA A 171 -17.86 5.19 2.71
C ALA A 171 -16.63 5.44 1.82
N SER A 172 -16.75 5.28 0.50
CA SER A 172 -15.66 5.54 -0.45
C SER A 172 -15.42 7.03 -0.75
N ARG A 173 -16.27 7.92 -0.22
CA ARG A 173 -16.21 9.39 -0.38
C ARG A 173 -15.98 10.12 0.94
N PHE A 174 -15.47 9.44 1.97
CA PHE A 174 -15.32 9.96 3.32
C PHE A 174 -14.60 11.32 3.37
N TYR A 175 -13.52 11.49 2.63
CA TYR A 175 -12.74 12.75 2.59
C TYR A 175 -13.17 13.72 1.49
N ALA A 176 -14.18 13.41 0.68
CA ALA A 176 -14.57 14.26 -0.46
C ALA A 176 -15.00 15.68 -0.03
N HIS A 177 -15.68 15.81 1.13
CA HIS A 177 -16.12 17.07 1.69
C HIS A 177 -14.99 18.08 1.97
N LEU A 178 -13.75 17.60 2.17
CA LEU A 178 -12.59 18.47 2.39
C LEU A 178 -12.13 19.19 1.11
N LEU A 179 -12.54 18.70 -0.06
CA LEU A 179 -12.23 19.29 -1.37
C LEU A 179 -13.36 20.22 -1.89
N GLU A 180 -14.46 20.38 -1.15
CA GLU A 180 -15.55 21.27 -1.52
C GLU A 180 -15.06 22.72 -1.57
N GLY A 181 -15.39 23.43 -2.65
CA GLY A 181 -14.92 24.81 -2.89
C GLY A 181 -13.47 24.94 -3.37
N CYS A 182 -12.74 23.83 -3.52
CA CYS A 182 -11.40 23.83 -4.10
C CYS A 182 -11.45 23.62 -5.63
N PRO A 183 -10.44 24.09 -6.38
CA PRO A 183 -10.36 23.90 -7.84
C PRO A 183 -9.93 22.46 -8.18
N VAL A 184 -10.68 21.46 -7.68
CA VAL A 184 -10.42 20.04 -7.86
C VAL A 184 -11.65 19.37 -8.44
N THR A 185 -11.52 18.78 -9.62
CA THR A 185 -12.57 17.96 -10.23
C THR A 185 -12.38 16.50 -9.80
N ILE A 186 -13.35 15.95 -9.07
CA ILE A 186 -13.36 14.52 -8.69
C ILE A 186 -14.12 13.74 -9.75
N SER A 187 -13.51 12.69 -10.28
CA SER A 187 -14.11 11.77 -11.25
C SER A 187 -13.84 10.31 -10.89
N GLU A 188 -14.70 9.43 -11.36
CA GLU A 188 -14.54 7.99 -11.23
C GLU A 188 -14.05 7.40 -12.55
N LEU A 189 -13.20 6.36 -12.48
CA LEU A 189 -12.74 5.64 -13.67
C LEU A 189 -13.94 5.00 -14.36
N SER A 190 -14.17 5.33 -15.61
CA SER A 190 -15.31 4.82 -16.35
C SER A 190 -15.13 3.33 -16.66
N ALA A 191 -16.11 2.50 -16.34
CA ALA A 191 -16.12 1.08 -16.64
C ALA A 191 -16.33 0.83 -18.15
N GLY A 192 -15.42 0.07 -18.76
CA GLY A 192 -15.49 -0.30 -20.17
C GLY A 192 -15.01 0.81 -21.12
N LEU A 193 -14.69 0.43 -22.36
CA LEU A 193 -14.29 1.39 -23.40
C LEU A 193 -15.50 1.95 -24.16
N GLY A 194 -16.73 1.79 -23.70
CA GLY A 194 -17.95 2.27 -24.35
C GLY A 194 -17.93 2.13 -25.89
N ASP A 195 -19.00 1.69 -26.53
CA ASP A 195 -19.13 1.95 -27.96
C ASP A 195 -19.24 3.48 -28.10
N ALA A 196 -18.30 4.11 -28.80
CA ALA A 196 -18.19 5.55 -28.96
C ALA A 196 -19.34 6.09 -29.85
N HIS A 197 -20.59 5.97 -29.36
CA HIS A 197 -21.81 6.43 -30.03
C HIS A 197 -22.83 7.03 -29.07
N ASP A 198 -22.41 7.87 -28.10
CA ASP A 198 -23.40 8.73 -27.47
C ASP A 198 -22.82 10.13 -27.21
N GLY A 199 -23.30 11.00 -28.04
CA GLY A 199 -23.47 12.40 -28.11
C GLY A 199 -23.12 13.27 -26.90
N GLY A 200 -22.09 14.06 -27.06
CA GLY A 200 -21.82 15.23 -26.25
C GLY A 200 -20.74 16.06 -26.94
N GLY A 201 -21.15 17.11 -27.63
CA GLY A 201 -20.36 17.98 -28.50
C GLY A 201 -19.05 18.49 -27.89
N GLY A 202 -17.97 18.18 -28.55
CA GLY A 202 -16.64 18.70 -28.33
C GLY A 202 -15.71 18.09 -29.36
N ASP A 203 -15.15 18.90 -30.23
CA ASP A 203 -14.45 18.60 -31.47
C ASP A 203 -13.10 17.89 -31.36
N GLU A 204 -13.00 16.68 -30.86
CA GLU A 204 -11.92 15.76 -31.24
C GLU A 204 -12.28 14.36 -30.75
N ALA A 205 -12.62 13.46 -31.66
CA ALA A 205 -12.89 12.06 -31.34
C ALA A 205 -11.64 11.41 -30.73
N LEU A 206 -11.78 10.84 -29.51
CA LEU A 206 -10.71 10.08 -28.87
C LEU A 206 -10.21 8.99 -29.82
N PRO A 207 -8.90 8.66 -29.84
CA PRO A 207 -8.31 7.68 -30.76
C PRO A 207 -8.70 6.24 -30.37
N CYS A 208 -9.98 5.91 -30.58
CA CYS A 208 -10.58 4.62 -30.23
C CYS A 208 -9.82 3.41 -30.81
N GLY A 209 -9.22 3.56 -32.00
CA GLY A 209 -8.39 2.54 -32.63
C GLY A 209 -7.17 2.18 -31.79
N GLY A 210 -6.43 3.17 -31.27
CA GLY A 210 -5.27 3.00 -30.41
C GLY A 210 -5.62 2.34 -29.08
N LEU A 211 -6.72 2.78 -28.43
CA LEU A 211 -7.19 2.18 -27.18
C LEU A 211 -7.59 0.72 -27.33
N LYS A 212 -8.22 0.35 -28.45
CA LYS A 212 -8.55 -1.04 -28.76
C LYS A 212 -7.27 -1.88 -28.96
N VAL A 213 -6.30 -1.37 -29.72
CA VAL A 213 -5.00 -2.05 -29.91
C VAL A 213 -4.27 -2.23 -28.59
N LEU A 214 -4.26 -1.22 -27.72
CA LEU A 214 -3.67 -1.31 -26.38
C LEU A 214 -4.36 -2.41 -25.57
N ARG A 215 -5.69 -2.40 -25.49
CA ARG A 215 -6.46 -3.41 -24.76
C ARG A 215 -6.21 -4.83 -25.25
N ASP A 216 -6.13 -5.02 -26.58
CA ASP A 216 -5.97 -6.34 -27.21
C ASP A 216 -4.53 -6.90 -27.02
N LYS A 217 -3.54 -6.04 -26.77
CA LYS A 217 -2.17 -6.44 -26.44
C LYS A 217 -1.98 -6.88 -24.99
N LEU A 218 -2.83 -6.41 -24.08
CA LEU A 218 -2.71 -6.65 -22.64
C LEU A 218 -3.41 -7.94 -22.19
N PRO A 219 -2.85 -8.65 -21.20
CA PRO A 219 -3.54 -9.73 -20.49
C PRO A 219 -4.86 -9.26 -19.87
N ASP A 220 -5.79 -10.18 -19.60
CA ASP A 220 -7.13 -9.87 -19.09
C ASP A 220 -7.12 -9.07 -17.78
N ASP A 221 -6.18 -9.33 -16.90
CA ASP A 221 -5.99 -8.64 -15.62
C ASP A 221 -5.43 -7.22 -15.72
N LEU A 222 -5.01 -6.82 -16.93
CA LEU A 222 -4.44 -5.51 -17.24
C LEU A 222 -5.23 -4.72 -18.29
N LYS A 223 -6.33 -5.25 -18.80
CA LYS A 223 -7.12 -4.59 -19.86
C LYS A 223 -7.74 -3.25 -19.45
N ASP A 224 -7.96 -3.04 -18.16
CA ASP A 224 -8.43 -1.78 -17.60
C ASP A 224 -7.42 -0.62 -17.73
N ILE A 225 -6.14 -0.90 -18.04
CA ILE A 225 -5.15 0.12 -18.43
C ILE A 225 -5.67 0.96 -19.61
N ALA A 226 -6.40 0.35 -20.55
CA ALA A 226 -7.00 1.08 -21.65
C ALA A 226 -8.11 2.08 -21.20
N CYS A 227 -8.81 1.77 -20.10
CA CYS A 227 -9.78 2.70 -19.51
C CYS A 227 -9.07 3.90 -18.86
N PHE A 228 -7.95 3.66 -18.14
CA PHE A 228 -7.09 4.75 -17.64
C PHE A 228 -6.56 5.62 -18.79
N ALA A 229 -6.04 4.99 -19.84
CA ALA A 229 -5.53 5.71 -21.00
C ALA A 229 -6.59 6.62 -21.62
N ARG A 230 -7.82 6.13 -21.81
CA ARG A 230 -8.95 6.92 -22.31
C ARG A 230 -9.26 8.12 -21.41
N ASP A 231 -9.37 7.89 -20.09
CA ASP A 231 -9.74 8.94 -19.15
C ASP A 231 -8.62 9.99 -19.00
N LEU A 232 -7.36 9.59 -19.15
CA LEU A 232 -6.21 10.50 -19.18
C LEU A 232 -6.14 11.29 -20.51
N LEU A 233 -6.39 10.65 -21.66
CA LEU A 233 -6.45 11.34 -22.95
C LEU A 233 -7.52 12.42 -22.98
N ALA A 234 -8.68 12.17 -22.38
CA ALA A 234 -9.76 13.17 -22.29
C ALA A 234 -9.35 14.42 -21.49
N ARG A 235 -8.38 14.31 -20.56
CA ARG A 235 -7.92 15.40 -19.67
C ARG A 235 -6.60 16.01 -20.09
N ARG A 236 -5.82 15.31 -20.93
CA ARG A 236 -4.50 15.73 -21.43
C ARG A 236 -3.57 16.25 -20.32
N PRO A 237 -3.32 15.48 -19.22
CA PRO A 237 -2.58 15.99 -18.08
C PRO A 237 -1.09 16.14 -18.40
N ARG A 238 -0.49 17.25 -17.96
CA ARG A 238 0.97 17.38 -17.92
C ARG A 238 1.61 16.44 -16.91
N ILE A 239 0.91 16.17 -15.81
CA ILE A 239 1.38 15.35 -14.70
C ILE A 239 0.32 14.32 -14.33
N VAL A 240 0.73 13.05 -14.21
CA VAL A 240 -0.05 12.01 -13.57
C VAL A 240 0.65 11.58 -12.29
N HIS A 241 -0.02 11.68 -11.15
CA HIS A 241 0.49 11.23 -9.85
C HIS A 241 -0.41 10.12 -9.29
N ALA A 242 -0.01 8.88 -9.48
CA ALA A 242 -0.73 7.72 -8.97
C ALA A 242 -0.30 7.36 -7.53
N TRP A 243 -1.25 6.80 -6.77
CA TRP A 243 -1.09 6.46 -5.37
C TRP A 243 -1.51 5.03 -5.10
N LEU A 244 -0.68 4.29 -4.34
CA LEU A 244 -0.82 2.87 -4.03
C LEU A 244 -0.57 1.96 -5.24
N ASP A 245 -0.09 0.76 -4.97
CA ASP A 245 0.52 -0.13 -5.96
C ASP A 245 -0.37 -0.45 -7.16
N TRP A 246 -1.64 -0.73 -6.91
CA TRP A 246 -2.57 -1.08 -7.96
C TRP A 246 -2.75 0.07 -8.97
N ASN A 247 -2.94 1.29 -8.46
CA ASN A 247 -3.06 2.49 -9.30
C ASN A 247 -1.73 2.91 -9.92
N ASN A 248 -0.62 2.80 -9.15
CA ASN A 248 0.71 3.11 -9.64
C ASN A 248 1.03 2.31 -10.91
N VAL A 249 0.77 1.01 -10.91
CA VAL A 249 1.01 0.17 -12.08
C VAL A 249 0.08 0.54 -13.23
N LYS A 250 -1.23 0.61 -13.00
CA LYS A 250 -2.20 0.74 -14.08
C LYS A 250 -2.26 2.16 -14.67
N ALA A 251 -2.37 3.17 -13.81
CA ALA A 251 -2.33 4.56 -14.27
C ALA A 251 -0.93 4.94 -14.80
N GLY A 252 0.15 4.42 -14.18
CA GLY A 252 1.51 4.64 -14.63
C GLY A 252 1.77 4.09 -16.03
N LEU A 253 1.38 2.84 -16.31
CA LEU A 253 1.50 2.24 -17.64
C LEU A 253 0.62 2.96 -18.67
N ALA A 254 -0.62 3.29 -18.32
CA ALA A 254 -1.50 4.07 -19.18
C ALA A 254 -0.87 5.42 -19.56
N ALA A 255 -0.37 6.15 -18.56
CA ALA A 255 0.27 7.45 -18.75
C ALA A 255 1.54 7.35 -19.60
N ALA A 256 2.38 6.32 -19.39
CA ALA A 256 3.59 6.09 -20.19
C ALA A 256 3.26 5.79 -21.65
N VAL A 257 2.24 4.94 -21.90
CA VAL A 257 1.80 4.57 -23.26
C VAL A 257 1.28 5.77 -24.05
N ILE A 258 0.51 6.65 -23.41
CA ILE A 258 -0.06 7.83 -24.10
C ILE A 258 0.90 9.03 -24.12
N GLY A 259 2.10 8.92 -23.55
CA GLY A 259 3.13 9.96 -23.63
C GLY A 259 2.97 11.11 -22.63
N VAL A 260 2.40 10.87 -21.43
CA VAL A 260 2.33 11.90 -20.38
C VAL A 260 3.73 12.40 -20.02
N PRO A 261 4.00 13.72 -20.02
CA PRO A 261 5.34 14.28 -19.84
C PRO A 261 5.97 13.97 -18.48
N ARG A 262 5.18 13.85 -17.41
CA ARG A 262 5.64 13.53 -16.07
C ARG A 262 4.70 12.57 -15.37
N ILE A 263 5.24 11.45 -14.90
CA ILE A 263 4.52 10.39 -14.21
C ILE A 263 5.15 10.19 -12.84
N VAL A 264 4.38 10.35 -11.79
CA VAL A 264 4.82 10.18 -10.41
C VAL A 264 4.06 9.02 -9.78
N LEU A 265 4.79 8.06 -9.21
CA LEU A 265 4.22 6.84 -8.64
C LEU A 265 4.55 6.77 -7.15
N SER A 266 3.56 7.03 -6.31
CA SER A 266 3.71 7.06 -4.85
C SER A 266 3.35 5.73 -4.22
N THR A 267 4.35 5.01 -3.74
CA THR A 267 4.18 3.88 -2.83
C THR A 267 4.05 4.38 -1.39
N ARG A 268 3.23 3.72 -0.56
CA ARG A 268 2.85 4.24 0.77
C ARG A 268 3.07 3.24 1.89
N SER A 269 3.85 2.20 1.62
CA SER A 269 4.18 1.12 2.54
C SER A 269 5.54 0.52 2.18
N ILE A 270 5.87 -0.59 2.81
CA ILE A 270 6.87 -1.52 2.29
C ILE A 270 6.25 -2.32 1.13
N THR A 271 7.01 -3.23 0.55
CA THR A 271 6.66 -3.93 -0.70
C THR A 271 5.25 -4.57 -0.72
N PRO A 272 4.57 -4.60 -1.88
CA PRO A 272 3.17 -4.99 -2.01
C PRO A 272 2.92 -6.48 -1.75
N ASP A 273 3.94 -7.35 -1.84
CA ASP A 273 3.87 -8.78 -1.52
C ASP A 273 3.56 -9.05 -0.02
N ASN A 274 3.56 -8.02 0.81
CA ASN A 274 3.10 -8.08 2.20
C ASN A 274 1.58 -7.87 2.36
N PHE A 275 0.84 -7.62 1.28
CA PHE A 275 -0.57 -7.26 1.32
C PHE A 275 -1.42 -8.18 0.43
N PRO A 276 -2.71 -8.42 0.80
CA PRO A 276 -3.60 -9.30 0.06
C PRO A 276 -3.89 -8.86 -1.39
N LEU A 277 -3.71 -7.57 -1.69
CA LEU A 277 -3.94 -7.01 -3.04
C LEU A 277 -2.74 -7.16 -3.97
N PHE A 278 -1.67 -7.80 -3.53
CA PHE A 278 -0.52 -8.10 -4.38
C PHE A 278 -0.92 -8.88 -5.63
N GLN A 279 -0.37 -8.47 -6.76
CA GLN A 279 -0.52 -9.15 -8.03
C GLN A 279 0.86 -9.47 -8.61
N PRO A 280 1.05 -10.67 -9.19
CA PRO A 280 2.36 -11.10 -9.69
C PRO A 280 2.97 -10.18 -10.75
N TYR A 281 2.14 -9.45 -11.51
CA TYR A 281 2.62 -8.51 -12.52
C TYR A 281 3.27 -7.25 -11.93
N MET A 282 2.98 -6.89 -10.68
CA MET A 282 3.41 -5.62 -10.08
C MET A 282 4.92 -5.44 -10.10
N ARG A 283 5.67 -6.50 -9.85
CA ARG A 283 7.14 -6.44 -9.80
C ARG A 283 7.74 -6.02 -11.14
N GLU A 284 7.36 -6.69 -12.22
CA GLU A 284 7.89 -6.40 -13.54
C GLU A 284 7.33 -5.11 -14.13
N ALA A 285 6.09 -4.74 -13.77
CA ALA A 285 5.53 -3.45 -14.12
C ALA A 285 6.33 -2.28 -13.50
N TYR A 286 6.66 -2.36 -12.21
CA TYR A 286 7.49 -1.35 -11.55
C TYR A 286 8.90 -1.29 -12.14
N ARG A 287 9.50 -2.42 -12.53
CA ARG A 287 10.80 -2.43 -13.21
C ARG A 287 10.74 -1.72 -14.55
N ALA A 288 9.75 -2.04 -15.37
CA ALA A 288 9.57 -1.41 -16.67
C ALA A 288 9.31 0.11 -16.54
N LEU A 289 8.49 0.50 -15.55
CA LEU A 289 8.20 1.90 -15.26
C LEU A 289 9.41 2.65 -14.68
N ALA A 290 10.26 1.99 -13.88
CA ALA A 290 11.48 2.59 -13.34
C ALA A 290 12.51 2.92 -14.44
N GLU A 291 12.50 2.20 -15.55
CA GLU A 291 13.36 2.45 -16.72
C GLU A 291 12.80 3.55 -17.64
N HIS A 292 11.52 3.94 -17.44
CA HIS A 292 10.89 4.92 -18.32
C HIS A 292 11.29 6.35 -17.94
N PRO A 293 11.76 7.19 -18.90
CA PRO A 293 12.40 8.49 -18.60
C PRO A 293 11.48 9.52 -17.96
N THR A 294 10.16 9.42 -18.14
CA THR A 294 9.18 10.35 -17.58
C THR A 294 8.72 9.96 -16.16
N VAL A 295 9.10 8.76 -15.68
CA VAL A 295 8.64 8.22 -14.41
C VAL A 295 9.54 8.65 -13.25
N CYS A 296 8.90 9.07 -12.15
CA CYS A 296 9.51 9.33 -10.86
C CYS A 296 8.86 8.44 -9.81
N LEU A 297 9.66 7.64 -9.12
CA LEU A 297 9.19 6.75 -8.05
C LEU A 297 9.31 7.45 -6.70
N LEU A 298 8.25 7.43 -5.90
CA LEU A 298 8.20 7.99 -4.55
C LEU A 298 7.83 6.94 -3.51
N ASN A 299 8.41 7.10 -2.33
CA ASN A 299 7.92 6.43 -1.12
C ASN A 299 7.75 7.46 0.01
N ASN A 300 6.92 7.16 1.01
CA ASN A 300 6.71 8.04 2.15
C ASN A 300 7.72 7.83 3.30
N SER A 301 8.65 6.88 3.16
CA SER A 301 9.69 6.58 4.15
C SER A 301 10.97 6.06 3.49
N GLU A 302 12.11 6.30 4.15
CA GLU A 302 13.41 5.75 3.72
C GLU A 302 13.41 4.21 3.76
N ALA A 303 12.78 3.64 4.80
CA ALA A 303 12.66 2.20 4.94
C ALA A 303 11.83 1.59 3.80
N GLY A 304 10.73 2.23 3.43
CA GLY A 304 9.89 1.82 2.31
C GLY A 304 10.62 1.94 0.97
N ALA A 305 11.31 3.06 0.71
CA ALA A 305 12.11 3.26 -0.49
C ALA A 305 13.15 2.14 -0.66
N ARG A 306 13.95 1.87 0.38
CA ARG A 306 14.94 0.77 0.38
C ARG A 306 14.30 -0.60 0.18
N ALA A 307 13.15 -0.86 0.80
CA ALA A 307 12.46 -2.14 0.63
C ALA A 307 12.03 -2.36 -0.84
N TYR A 308 11.47 -1.34 -1.50
CA TYR A 308 11.12 -1.41 -2.92
C TYR A 308 12.34 -1.55 -3.81
N GLU A 309 13.40 -0.79 -3.59
CA GLU A 309 14.66 -0.90 -4.34
C GLU A 309 15.23 -2.32 -4.27
N GLN A 310 15.27 -2.89 -3.06
CA GLN A 310 15.73 -4.26 -2.85
C GLN A 310 14.82 -5.29 -3.52
N TRP A 311 13.50 -5.15 -3.36
CA TRP A 311 12.51 -6.05 -3.96
C TRP A 311 12.57 -6.06 -5.48
N LEU A 312 12.75 -4.88 -6.08
CA LEU A 312 12.86 -4.70 -7.53
C LEU A 312 14.27 -5.00 -8.07
N GLY A 313 15.30 -5.02 -7.22
CA GLY A 313 16.70 -5.11 -7.63
C GLY A 313 17.19 -3.83 -8.31
N LEU A 314 16.70 -2.68 -7.88
CA LEU A 314 17.07 -1.36 -8.38
C LEU A 314 18.20 -0.74 -7.54
N PRO A 315 18.99 0.19 -8.11
CA PRO A 315 20.00 0.93 -7.36
C PRO A 315 19.40 1.71 -6.18
N HIS A 316 20.18 1.90 -5.12
CA HIS A 316 19.81 2.79 -4.01
C HIS A 316 19.65 4.24 -4.50
N GLY A 317 18.58 4.89 -4.02
CA GLY A 317 18.23 6.26 -4.44
C GLY A 317 17.35 6.32 -5.70
N THR A 318 16.89 5.17 -6.22
CA THR A 318 15.91 5.14 -7.32
C THR A 318 14.54 5.68 -6.87
N PHE A 319 14.16 5.43 -5.62
CA PHE A 319 12.96 5.99 -5.01
C PHE A 319 13.31 7.28 -4.25
N ASN A 320 12.68 8.39 -4.62
CA ASN A 320 12.72 9.61 -3.83
C ASN A 320 11.80 9.48 -2.61
N VAL A 321 12.15 10.12 -1.50
CA VAL A 321 11.35 10.09 -0.27
C VAL A 321 10.60 11.38 -0.09
N VAL A 322 9.27 11.31 -0.17
CA VAL A 322 8.36 12.42 0.15
C VAL A 322 7.46 11.99 1.30
N ARG A 323 7.82 12.44 2.50
CA ARG A 323 7.10 12.07 3.72
C ARG A 323 5.69 12.64 3.75
N ASN A 324 4.82 12.00 4.54
CA ASN A 324 3.45 12.48 4.76
C ASN A 324 3.47 13.88 5.36
N GLY A 325 2.55 14.75 4.92
CA GLY A 325 2.40 16.11 5.41
C GLY A 325 1.19 16.25 6.34
N PHE A 326 1.33 17.07 7.38
CA PHE A 326 0.27 17.33 8.36
C PHE A 326 0.03 18.81 8.52
N ASP A 327 -1.27 19.16 8.52
CA ASP A 327 -1.71 20.44 9.06
C ASP A 327 -1.88 20.29 10.57
N PHE A 328 -0.96 20.87 11.31
CA PHE A 328 -0.95 20.77 12.75
C PHE A 328 -1.90 21.76 13.46
N SER A 329 -2.58 22.64 12.74
CA SER A 329 -3.53 23.60 13.33
C SER A 329 -4.69 22.91 14.05
N SER A 330 -5.16 21.79 13.51
CA SER A 330 -6.20 20.93 14.11
C SER A 330 -5.68 20.02 15.24
N LEU A 331 -4.35 19.90 15.39
CA LEU A 331 -3.66 19.03 16.35
C LEU A 331 -2.95 19.84 17.47
N GLU A 332 -3.47 21.02 17.80
CA GLU A 332 -2.94 21.81 18.92
C GLU A 332 -3.33 21.20 20.25
N PRO A 333 -2.36 20.80 21.12
CA PRO A 333 -2.65 20.14 22.39
C PRO A 333 -3.56 20.96 23.30
N ALA A 334 -3.35 22.28 23.35
CA ALA A 334 -4.15 23.18 24.19
C ALA A 334 -5.65 23.15 23.83
N ASN A 335 -5.98 23.03 22.54
CA ASN A 335 -7.35 22.97 22.04
C ASN A 335 -8.02 21.62 22.28
N LYS A 336 -7.26 20.60 22.71
CA LYS A 336 -7.76 19.24 22.92
C LYS A 336 -7.90 18.85 24.40
N VAL A 337 -7.56 19.72 25.35
CA VAL A 337 -7.66 19.38 26.80
C VAL A 337 -9.10 19.11 27.23
N ALA A 338 -10.04 20.02 26.92
CA ALA A 338 -11.44 19.84 27.28
C ALA A 338 -12.08 18.67 26.50
N PRO A 339 -11.94 18.59 25.13
CA PRO A 339 -12.46 17.46 24.37
C PRO A 339 -11.91 16.09 24.83
N ALA A 340 -10.64 16.00 25.22
CA ALA A 340 -10.04 14.78 25.75
C ALA A 340 -10.66 14.35 27.09
N ARG A 341 -10.97 15.31 27.98
CA ARG A 341 -11.67 15.05 29.26
C ARG A 341 -13.10 14.56 29.00
N GLU A 342 -13.84 15.22 28.12
CA GLU A 342 -15.20 14.82 27.73
C GLU A 342 -15.19 13.42 27.11
N PHE A 343 -14.18 13.12 26.28
CA PHE A 343 -14.02 11.81 25.69
C PHE A 343 -13.84 10.71 26.75
N ARG A 344 -12.97 10.92 27.75
CA ARG A 344 -12.78 9.99 28.87
C ARG A 344 -14.08 9.82 29.64
N ALA A 345 -14.75 10.92 30.00
CA ALA A 345 -16.00 10.90 30.76
C ALA A 345 -17.11 10.12 30.04
N ARG A 346 -17.24 10.31 28.71
CA ARG A 346 -18.20 9.57 27.87
C ARG A 346 -17.98 8.06 27.91
N LEU A 347 -16.74 7.62 28.01
CA LEU A 347 -16.35 6.20 28.03
C LEU A 347 -16.24 5.63 29.47
N GLY A 348 -16.55 6.41 30.51
CA GLY A 348 -16.41 5.98 31.91
C GLY A 348 -14.97 5.78 32.37
N ILE A 349 -13.98 6.40 31.66
CA ILE A 349 -12.57 6.30 32.01
C ILE A 349 -12.20 7.41 32.99
N SER A 350 -11.70 7.03 34.17
CA SER A 350 -11.24 8.00 35.17
C SER A 350 -10.14 8.90 34.63
N HIS A 351 -10.15 10.18 35.01
CA HIS A 351 -9.09 11.13 34.65
C HIS A 351 -7.74 10.79 35.30
N GLU A 352 -7.76 10.10 36.43
CA GLU A 352 -6.58 9.70 37.20
C GLU A 352 -5.96 8.39 36.65
N ALA A 353 -6.75 7.56 35.97
CA ALA A 353 -6.26 6.30 35.44
C ALA A 353 -5.29 6.55 34.24
N PRO A 354 -4.06 6.01 34.26
CA PRO A 354 -3.22 6.03 33.08
C PRO A 354 -3.90 5.31 31.92
N LEU A 355 -3.94 5.93 30.74
CA LEU A 355 -4.63 5.42 29.56
C LEU A 355 -3.64 5.13 28.44
N ILE A 356 -3.50 3.86 28.10
CA ILE A 356 -2.74 3.42 26.92
C ILE A 356 -3.72 3.19 25.78
N GLY A 357 -3.47 3.79 24.61
CA GLY A 357 -4.40 3.61 23.51
C GLY A 357 -3.78 3.41 22.16
N SER A 358 -4.65 3.14 21.20
CA SER A 358 -4.34 3.04 19.78
C SER A 358 -5.54 3.45 18.94
N VAL A 359 -5.26 4.00 17.75
CA VAL A 359 -6.22 4.18 16.67
C VAL A 359 -5.75 3.34 15.51
N LEU A 360 -6.49 2.29 15.16
CA LEU A 360 -6.06 1.31 14.20
C LEU A 360 -7.23 0.65 13.46
N ARG A 361 -6.96 0.08 12.30
CA ARG A 361 -7.84 -0.90 11.69
C ARG A 361 -7.60 -2.25 12.35
N PHE A 362 -8.65 -2.96 12.76
CA PHE A 362 -8.54 -4.31 13.33
C PHE A 362 -8.30 -5.34 12.21
N SER A 363 -7.06 -5.40 11.73
CA SER A 363 -6.60 -6.24 10.62
C SER A 363 -5.26 -6.90 10.95
N GLU A 364 -4.90 -7.94 10.21
CA GLU A 364 -3.70 -8.76 10.48
C GLU A 364 -2.41 -7.95 10.48
N GLU A 365 -2.28 -6.98 9.57
CA GLU A 365 -1.07 -6.14 9.50
C GLU A 365 -0.90 -5.23 10.71
N LYS A 366 -1.99 -4.90 11.45
CA LYS A 366 -1.94 -4.09 12.68
C LYS A 366 -1.73 -4.92 13.94
N ARG A 367 -1.88 -6.24 13.85
CA ARG A 367 -1.68 -7.22 14.94
C ARG A 367 -2.39 -6.83 16.25
N PRO A 368 -3.72 -6.66 16.25
CA PRO A 368 -4.44 -6.25 17.45
C PRO A 368 -4.36 -7.29 18.59
N LEU A 369 -4.16 -8.58 18.28
CA LEU A 369 -3.96 -9.62 19.30
C LEU A 369 -2.64 -9.42 20.05
N LEU A 370 -1.53 -9.12 19.35
CA LEU A 370 -0.26 -8.77 20.01
C LEU A 370 -0.41 -7.51 20.88
N TRP A 371 -1.24 -6.55 20.46
CA TRP A 371 -1.54 -5.37 21.26
C TRP A 371 -2.19 -5.75 22.59
N VAL A 372 -3.15 -6.68 22.58
CA VAL A 372 -3.78 -7.24 23.78
C VAL A 372 -2.78 -7.99 24.64
N ASP A 373 -1.88 -8.78 24.06
CA ASP A 373 -0.82 -9.48 24.80
C ASP A 373 0.09 -8.48 25.54
N VAL A 374 0.43 -7.35 24.92
CA VAL A 374 1.19 -6.26 25.58
C VAL A 374 0.38 -5.67 26.72
N ALA A 375 -0.90 -5.37 26.50
CA ALA A 375 -1.79 -4.80 27.51
C ALA A 375 -1.94 -5.72 28.73
N ALA A 376 -2.07 -7.03 28.52
CA ALA A 376 -2.12 -8.02 29.61
C ALA A 376 -0.86 -7.98 30.48
N ARG A 377 0.34 -7.99 29.85
CA ARG A 377 1.62 -7.92 30.59
C ARG A 377 1.82 -6.60 31.33
N VAL A 378 1.32 -5.49 30.78
CA VAL A 378 1.30 -4.19 31.48
C VAL A 378 0.36 -4.26 32.68
N SER A 379 -0.84 -4.83 32.51
CA SER A 379 -1.87 -4.95 33.53
C SER A 379 -1.41 -5.76 34.76
N GLU A 380 -0.60 -6.81 34.55
CA GLU A 380 -0.01 -7.61 35.65
C GLU A 380 0.85 -6.75 36.60
N ARG A 381 1.55 -5.75 36.08
CA ARG A 381 2.47 -4.89 36.85
C ARG A 381 1.85 -3.55 37.27
N ARG A 382 0.83 -3.11 36.53
CA ARG A 382 0.14 -1.83 36.72
C ARG A 382 -1.39 -2.06 36.60
N PRO A 383 -2.02 -2.55 37.64
CA PRO A 383 -3.46 -2.84 37.66
C PRO A 383 -4.35 -1.60 37.58
N ASP A 384 -3.80 -0.41 37.72
CA ASP A 384 -4.45 0.89 37.60
C ASP A 384 -4.60 1.39 36.16
N VAL A 385 -3.92 0.74 35.18
CA VAL A 385 -3.91 1.16 33.78
C VAL A 385 -5.19 0.74 33.05
N MET A 386 -5.77 1.65 32.32
CA MET A 386 -6.87 1.42 31.37
C MET A 386 -6.35 1.38 29.94
N PHE A 387 -7.06 0.68 29.07
CA PHE A 387 -6.67 0.44 27.68
C PHE A 387 -7.77 0.90 26.72
N LEU A 388 -7.38 1.45 25.56
CA LEU A 388 -8.30 2.01 24.57
C LEU A 388 -7.89 1.62 23.17
N MET A 389 -8.76 0.90 22.45
CA MET A 389 -8.54 0.57 21.05
C MET A 389 -9.66 1.13 20.18
N ILE A 390 -9.35 2.14 19.38
CA ILE A 390 -10.29 2.85 18.52
C ILE A 390 -10.16 2.35 17.09
N GLY A 391 -11.29 2.16 16.43
CA GLY A 391 -11.39 1.75 15.05
C GLY A 391 -12.29 0.55 14.84
N ASP A 392 -12.26 0.00 13.64
CA ASP A 392 -13.05 -1.17 13.24
C ASP A 392 -12.26 -2.07 12.30
N GLY A 393 -12.75 -3.27 12.04
CA GLY A 393 -12.14 -4.22 11.13
C GLY A 393 -12.45 -5.68 11.47
N PRO A 394 -12.03 -6.60 10.58
CA PRO A 394 -12.43 -8.01 10.67
C PRO A 394 -11.97 -8.72 11.95
N LEU A 395 -10.88 -8.26 12.58
CA LEU A 395 -10.36 -8.88 13.81
C LEU A 395 -10.90 -8.25 15.10
N ARG A 396 -11.84 -7.29 15.04
CA ARG A 396 -12.32 -6.58 16.24
C ARG A 396 -12.94 -7.52 17.27
N GLU A 397 -13.82 -8.40 16.83
CA GLU A 397 -14.49 -9.35 17.71
C GLU A 397 -13.54 -10.42 18.27
N GLU A 398 -12.60 -10.88 17.46
CA GLU A 398 -11.55 -11.80 17.91
C GLU A 398 -10.64 -11.13 18.95
N THR A 399 -10.29 -9.86 18.73
CA THR A 399 -9.50 -9.06 19.69
C THR A 399 -10.23 -8.92 21.03
N ARG A 400 -11.55 -8.69 21.03
CA ARG A 400 -12.36 -8.60 22.25
C ARG A 400 -12.32 -9.91 23.04
N ARG A 401 -12.58 -11.04 22.37
CA ARG A 401 -12.51 -12.37 22.98
C ARG A 401 -11.12 -12.70 23.52
N HIS A 402 -10.08 -12.28 22.82
CA HIS A 402 -8.71 -12.47 23.27
C HIS A 402 -8.41 -11.64 24.54
N ALA A 403 -8.90 -10.41 24.63
CA ALA A 403 -8.78 -9.58 25.84
C ALA A 403 -9.49 -10.21 27.04
N GLU A 404 -10.68 -10.79 26.86
CA GLU A 404 -11.40 -11.53 27.89
C GLU A 404 -10.61 -12.76 28.36
N ALA A 405 -10.06 -13.55 27.40
CA ALA A 405 -9.24 -14.71 27.71
C ALA A 405 -7.93 -14.36 28.45
N CYS A 406 -7.37 -13.16 28.20
CA CYS A 406 -6.20 -12.63 28.91
C CYS A 406 -6.56 -11.97 30.26
N GLY A 407 -7.83 -11.96 30.69
CA GLY A 407 -8.27 -11.39 31.97
C GLY A 407 -8.23 -9.85 32.03
N ILE A 408 -8.24 -9.16 30.90
CA ILE A 408 -8.24 -7.69 30.83
C ILE A 408 -9.50 -7.12 30.16
N GLY A 409 -10.53 -7.94 29.93
CA GLY A 409 -11.77 -7.53 29.26
C GLY A 409 -12.41 -6.29 29.86
N ASP A 410 -12.48 -6.19 31.20
CA ASP A 410 -13.06 -5.07 31.92
C ASP A 410 -12.19 -3.79 31.92
N ARG A 411 -10.94 -3.88 31.47
CA ARG A 411 -10.00 -2.75 31.43
C ARG A 411 -9.75 -2.21 30.03
N ILE A 412 -10.24 -2.89 29.01
CA ILE A 412 -10.05 -2.51 27.62
C ILE A 412 -11.36 -1.97 27.03
N VAL A 413 -11.34 -0.74 26.55
CA VAL A 413 -12.49 -0.07 25.93
C VAL A 413 -12.30 -0.08 24.41
N MET A 414 -13.27 -0.61 23.68
CA MET A 414 -13.28 -0.67 22.20
C MET A 414 -14.54 0.03 21.67
N PRO A 415 -14.57 1.38 21.60
CA PRO A 415 -15.79 2.12 21.26
C PRO A 415 -16.19 1.97 19.78
N GLY A 416 -15.33 1.44 18.94
CA GLY A 416 -15.51 1.40 17.51
C GLY A 416 -14.84 2.59 16.80
N TYR A 417 -15.42 3.01 15.68
CA TYR A 417 -14.93 4.15 14.92
C TYR A 417 -15.28 5.47 15.63
N GLU A 418 -14.29 6.34 15.78
CA GLU A 418 -14.42 7.68 16.35
C GLU A 418 -14.12 8.75 15.31
N LYS A 419 -15.06 9.68 15.13
CA LYS A 419 -14.93 10.75 14.14
C LYS A 419 -13.82 11.75 14.53
N ASP A 420 -13.74 12.13 15.80
CA ASP A 420 -12.67 12.98 16.35
C ASP A 420 -11.57 12.11 16.98
N SER A 421 -10.75 11.49 16.14
CA SER A 421 -9.61 10.70 16.59
C SER A 421 -8.57 11.54 17.33
N ALA A 422 -8.45 12.84 17.02
CA ALA A 422 -7.50 13.72 17.68
C ALA A 422 -7.80 13.91 19.17
N SER A 423 -9.07 14.15 19.53
CA SER A 423 -9.49 14.23 20.94
C SER A 423 -9.32 12.91 21.67
N ALA A 424 -9.59 11.80 20.99
CA ALA A 424 -9.39 10.47 21.53
C ALA A 424 -7.89 10.16 21.77
N ILE A 425 -7.00 10.53 20.84
CA ILE A 425 -5.53 10.40 21.03
C ILE A 425 -5.06 11.32 22.15
N ALA A 426 -5.51 12.57 22.20
CA ALA A 426 -5.15 13.53 23.26
C ALA A 426 -5.57 13.05 24.66
N ALA A 427 -6.58 12.18 24.75
CA ALA A 427 -7.00 11.55 26.00
C ALA A 427 -6.02 10.48 26.51
N MET A 428 -5.08 10.01 25.71
CA MET A 428 -4.12 8.95 26.05
C MET A 428 -2.88 9.50 26.75
N ASP A 429 -2.30 8.70 27.64
CA ASP A 429 -0.98 8.98 28.25
C ASP A 429 0.16 8.38 27.45
N LEU A 430 -0.15 7.36 26.65
CA LEU A 430 0.80 6.68 25.76
C LEU A 430 0.04 6.07 24.57
N PHE A 431 0.62 6.20 23.39
CA PHE A 431 0.12 5.56 22.17
C PHE A 431 0.95 4.30 21.85
N LEU A 432 0.28 3.15 21.71
CA LEU A 432 0.91 1.87 21.37
C LEU A 432 0.51 1.42 19.97
N LEU A 433 1.48 1.11 19.11
CA LEU A 433 1.25 0.54 17.76
C LEU A 433 2.05 -0.76 17.58
N THR A 434 1.36 -1.86 17.27
CA THR A 434 1.95 -3.21 17.18
C THR A 434 2.02 -3.76 15.75
N SER A 435 1.99 -2.90 14.76
CA SER A 435 1.94 -3.28 13.35
C SER A 435 3.06 -4.23 12.93
N ARG A 436 2.75 -5.11 11.98
CA ARG A 436 3.72 -5.97 11.28
C ARG A 436 4.33 -5.27 10.06
N VAL A 437 3.56 -4.38 9.45
CA VAL A 437 3.89 -3.69 8.20
C VAL A 437 3.43 -2.24 8.27
N GLU A 438 4.31 -1.31 7.98
CA GLU A 438 4.01 0.13 7.87
C GLU A 438 4.88 0.79 6.78
N GLY A 439 4.30 1.85 6.16
CA GLY A 439 5.10 2.86 5.49
C GLY A 439 5.55 3.92 6.49
N LEU A 440 4.88 5.09 6.48
CA LEU A 440 5.01 6.12 7.53
C LEU A 440 3.64 6.24 8.23
N PRO A 441 3.45 5.67 9.43
CA PRO A 441 2.14 5.64 10.08
C PRO A 441 1.71 7.03 10.58
N ASN A 442 0.62 7.57 10.00
CA ASN A 442 0.08 8.88 10.35
C ASN A 442 -0.23 9.01 11.84
N VAL A 443 -0.78 7.98 12.44
CA VAL A 443 -1.23 7.98 13.84
C VAL A 443 -0.09 8.20 14.85
N LEU A 444 1.15 7.79 14.52
CA LEU A 444 2.32 8.06 15.37
C LEU A 444 2.74 9.55 15.30
N VAL A 445 2.60 10.17 14.14
CA VAL A 445 2.85 11.61 13.97
C VAL A 445 1.75 12.42 14.69
N GLU A 446 0.49 12.03 14.55
CA GLU A 446 -0.66 12.66 15.21
C GLU A 446 -0.57 12.58 16.73
N ALA A 447 -0.22 11.40 17.26
CA ALA A 447 -0.05 11.21 18.69
C ALA A 447 1.04 12.14 19.25
N GLN A 448 2.18 12.21 18.61
CA GLN A 448 3.29 13.06 19.03
C GLN A 448 2.98 14.55 18.85
N ALA A 449 2.24 14.95 17.80
CA ALA A 449 1.77 16.32 17.64
C ALA A 449 0.90 16.78 18.81
N LEU A 450 0.09 15.87 19.34
CA LEU A 450 -0.76 16.08 20.53
C LEU A 450 0.00 15.90 21.85
N GLY A 451 1.31 15.70 21.79
CA GLY A 451 2.16 15.53 22.98
C GLY A 451 2.03 14.15 23.63
N VAL A 452 1.54 13.14 22.92
CA VAL A 452 1.43 11.77 23.41
C VAL A 452 2.64 10.96 22.99
N PRO A 453 3.47 10.46 23.91
CA PRO A 453 4.62 9.63 23.60
C PRO A 453 4.20 8.29 23.02
N VAL A 454 5.05 7.69 22.19
CA VAL A 454 4.71 6.51 21.41
C VAL A 454 5.59 5.31 21.74
N VAL A 455 4.98 4.11 21.74
CA VAL A 455 5.70 2.83 21.67
C VAL A 455 5.21 2.10 20.43
N THR A 456 6.13 1.61 19.62
CA THR A 456 5.77 0.92 18.38
C THR A 456 6.71 -0.24 18.09
N THR A 457 6.27 -1.19 17.30
CA THR A 457 7.17 -2.16 16.67
C THR A 457 8.08 -1.45 15.65
N HIS A 458 9.34 -1.83 15.59
CA HIS A 458 10.30 -1.29 14.62
C HIS A 458 10.09 -1.97 13.27
N VAL A 459 9.15 -1.45 12.46
CA VAL A 459 8.81 -1.98 11.12
C VAL A 459 8.64 -0.84 10.12
N GLY A 460 9.15 -1.02 8.91
CA GLY A 460 9.08 0.01 7.88
C GLY A 460 9.56 1.37 8.40
N GLY A 461 8.82 2.41 8.12
CA GLY A 461 9.13 3.79 8.53
C GLY A 461 8.69 4.17 9.95
N THR A 462 8.29 3.24 10.83
CA THR A 462 7.85 3.59 12.20
C THR A 462 8.94 4.31 13.00
N ALA A 463 10.21 3.87 12.89
CA ALA A 463 11.33 4.50 13.57
C ALA A 463 11.64 5.92 13.02
N GLU A 464 11.19 6.25 11.81
CA GLU A 464 11.37 7.57 11.23
C GLU A 464 10.41 8.62 11.82
N THR A 465 9.36 8.15 12.53
CA THR A 465 8.34 9.01 13.14
C THR A 465 8.67 9.45 14.56
N LEU A 466 9.75 8.99 15.16
CA LEU A 466 10.12 9.28 16.55
C LEU A 466 11.62 9.45 16.72
N VAL A 467 12.02 10.02 17.86
CA VAL A 467 13.41 10.03 18.34
C VAL A 467 13.52 8.98 19.44
N GLN A 468 14.32 7.93 19.16
CA GLN A 468 14.46 6.78 20.04
C GLN A 468 14.92 7.17 21.43
N GLY A 469 14.14 6.85 22.46
CA GLY A 469 14.43 7.15 23.87
C GLY A 469 14.13 8.58 24.32
N GLU A 470 13.71 9.45 23.40
CA GLU A 470 13.38 10.85 23.69
C GLU A 470 11.88 11.13 23.51
N THR A 471 11.31 10.76 22.34
CA THR A 471 9.87 10.95 22.07
C THR A 471 9.08 9.67 22.11
N GLY A 472 9.75 8.50 22.13
CA GLY A 472 9.14 7.18 22.17
C GLY A 472 10.15 6.07 21.98
N TYR A 473 9.64 4.86 21.76
CA TYR A 473 10.44 3.67 21.52
C TYR A 473 9.92 2.86 20.33
N ALA A 474 10.77 2.62 19.34
CA ALA A 474 10.59 1.60 18.32
C ALA A 474 11.32 0.33 18.79
N VAL A 475 10.59 -0.78 18.95
CA VAL A 475 11.05 -2.00 19.63
C VAL A 475 11.29 -3.13 18.64
N PHE A 476 12.45 -3.79 18.76
CA PHE A 476 12.81 -5.00 18.05
C PHE A 476 13.62 -5.93 18.99
N PRO A 477 13.43 -7.27 18.98
CA PRO A 477 12.37 -8.01 18.28
C PRO A 477 10.95 -7.66 18.80
N HIS A 478 9.93 -8.01 18.00
CA HIS A 478 8.55 -7.65 18.24
C HIS A 478 7.87 -8.60 19.24
N SER A 479 8.39 -8.70 20.46
CA SER A 479 7.77 -9.51 21.52
C SER A 479 6.86 -8.65 22.41
N ALA A 480 5.80 -9.28 22.95
CA ALA A 480 4.90 -8.63 23.88
C ALA A 480 5.64 -8.14 25.13
N ASP A 481 6.62 -8.91 25.62
CA ASP A 481 7.39 -8.56 26.80
C ASP A 481 8.26 -7.31 26.59
N LEU A 482 8.95 -7.20 25.46
CA LEU A 482 9.80 -6.06 25.17
C LEU A 482 8.97 -4.79 24.95
N LEU A 483 7.83 -4.90 24.26
CA LEU A 483 6.88 -3.81 24.09
C LEU A 483 6.29 -3.37 25.45
N ALA A 484 5.86 -4.31 26.29
CA ALA A 484 5.35 -4.03 27.63
C ALA A 484 6.40 -3.36 28.52
N ASN A 485 7.66 -3.81 28.47
CA ASN A 485 8.76 -3.19 29.21
C ASN A 485 9.01 -1.73 28.75
N ALA A 486 8.93 -1.45 27.45
CA ALA A 486 9.04 -0.08 26.93
C ALA A 486 7.87 0.81 27.42
N VAL A 487 6.64 0.28 27.40
CA VAL A 487 5.45 0.95 27.94
C VAL A 487 5.61 1.25 29.42
N LEU A 488 5.98 0.25 30.23
CA LEU A 488 6.16 0.39 31.68
C LEU A 488 7.28 1.38 32.03
N LYS A 489 8.36 1.40 31.26
CA LYS A 489 9.46 2.38 31.41
C LYS A 489 8.95 3.81 31.25
N ILE A 490 8.10 4.06 30.27
CA ILE A 490 7.48 5.38 30.06
C ILE A 490 6.50 5.70 31.21
N LEU A 491 5.61 4.79 31.55
CA LEU A 491 4.62 5.03 32.60
C LEU A 491 5.25 5.26 33.97
N GLY A 492 6.36 4.60 34.28
CA GLY A 492 7.11 4.75 35.54
C GLY A 492 7.94 6.03 35.65
N ASN A 493 8.09 6.82 34.58
CA ASN A 493 8.97 7.99 34.58
C ASN A 493 8.21 9.27 34.18
N ALA A 494 7.60 9.91 35.19
CA ALA A 494 6.83 11.14 34.99
C ALA A 494 7.67 12.32 34.43
N PRO A 495 8.90 12.58 34.92
CA PRO A 495 9.75 13.62 34.33
C PRO A 495 10.04 13.37 32.85
N TRP A 496 10.35 12.13 32.47
CA TRP A 496 10.59 11.78 31.08
C TRP A 496 9.34 12.01 30.21
N ARG A 497 8.15 11.59 30.68
CA ARG A 497 6.90 11.83 29.94
C ARG A 497 6.63 13.32 29.71
N GLN A 498 6.90 14.17 30.71
CA GLN A 498 6.72 15.60 30.58
C GLN A 498 7.70 16.20 29.54
N ALA A 499 8.97 15.78 29.56
CA ALA A 499 9.96 16.19 28.56
C ALA A 499 9.59 15.69 27.17
N ALA A 500 9.21 14.41 27.05
CA ALA A 500 8.83 13.76 25.80
C ALA A 500 7.62 14.42 25.13
N ARG A 501 6.63 14.88 25.90
CA ARG A 501 5.46 15.61 25.37
C ARG A 501 5.86 16.82 24.53
N LYS A 502 6.80 17.61 25.03
CA LYS A 502 7.29 18.81 24.34
C LYS A 502 8.17 18.43 23.15
N ALA A 503 9.15 17.55 23.36
CA ALA A 503 10.08 17.11 22.34
C ALA A 503 9.37 16.42 21.16
N ALA A 504 8.38 15.57 21.45
CA ALA A 504 7.60 14.87 20.44
C ALA A 504 6.82 15.83 19.52
N SER A 505 6.12 16.80 20.11
CA SER A 505 5.36 17.80 19.35
C SER A 505 6.29 18.66 18.49
N GLN A 506 7.42 19.09 19.03
CA GLN A 506 8.41 19.87 18.27
C GLN A 506 8.98 19.05 17.10
N PHE A 507 9.45 17.84 17.35
CA PHE A 507 10.05 16.97 16.36
C PHE A 507 9.14 16.75 15.14
N VAL A 508 7.86 16.39 15.38
CA VAL A 508 6.95 16.10 14.26
C VAL A 508 6.55 17.36 13.49
N ARG A 509 6.39 18.50 14.16
CA ARG A 509 6.07 19.79 13.51
C ARG A 509 7.20 20.29 12.63
N GLU A 510 8.45 20.06 13.01
CA GLU A 510 9.61 20.40 12.19
C GLU A 510 9.79 19.43 11.01
N ARG A 511 9.45 18.15 11.20
CA ARG A 511 9.77 17.09 10.23
C ARG A 511 8.68 16.83 9.21
N PHE A 512 7.42 16.97 9.58
CA PHE A 512 6.26 16.53 8.79
C PHE A 512 5.22 17.63 8.45
N PRO A 513 5.59 18.93 8.30
CA PRO A 513 4.60 19.91 7.88
C PRO A 513 4.19 19.69 6.43
N VAL A 514 2.95 20.12 6.09
CA VAL A 514 2.43 20.06 4.70
C VAL A 514 3.38 20.74 3.72
N SER A 515 4.03 21.84 4.12
CA SER A 515 4.96 22.57 3.28
C SER A 515 6.12 21.71 2.77
N ARG A 516 6.72 20.87 3.63
CA ARG A 516 7.80 19.95 3.22
C ARG A 516 7.31 18.85 2.29
N MET A 517 6.11 18.29 2.54
CA MET A 517 5.50 17.33 1.63
C MET A 517 5.23 17.95 0.27
N LEU A 518 4.70 19.17 0.25
CA LEU A 518 4.38 19.88 -1.00
C LEU A 518 5.67 20.24 -1.77
N GLU A 519 6.71 20.74 -1.09
CA GLU A 519 8.03 20.97 -1.69
C GLU A 519 8.55 19.71 -2.39
N GLY A 520 8.64 18.58 -1.68
CA GLY A 520 9.12 17.31 -2.27
C GLY A 520 8.21 16.80 -3.40
N THR A 521 6.91 17.05 -3.33
CA THR A 521 5.97 16.71 -4.40
C THR A 521 6.20 17.56 -5.64
N LEU A 522 6.39 18.87 -5.49
CA LEU A 522 6.68 19.80 -6.59
C LEU A 522 8.06 19.53 -7.20
N ASP A 523 9.06 19.18 -6.39
CA ASP A 523 10.36 18.71 -6.91
C ASP A 523 10.22 17.43 -7.74
N ALA A 524 9.36 16.50 -7.32
CA ALA A 524 9.06 15.32 -8.11
C ALA A 524 8.31 15.64 -9.41
N TYR A 525 7.51 16.69 -9.45
CA TYR A 525 6.76 17.12 -10.64
C TYR A 525 7.63 17.84 -11.67
N PHE A 526 8.50 18.73 -11.21
CA PHE A 526 9.19 19.67 -12.10
C PHE A 526 10.72 19.48 -12.16
N GLY A 527 11.29 18.64 -11.27
CA GLY A 527 12.74 18.57 -11.04
C GLY A 527 13.26 19.82 -10.29
N GLY A 528 14.19 19.63 -9.35
CA GLY A 528 14.61 20.69 -8.40
C GLY A 528 15.11 22.02 -9.00
N GLY A 529 15.37 22.07 -10.32
CA GLY A 529 15.81 23.32 -11.00
C GLY A 529 14.68 24.19 -11.54
N GLU A 530 13.51 23.64 -11.84
CA GLU A 530 12.36 24.42 -12.37
C GLU A 530 11.50 25.03 -11.25
N PHE A 531 11.43 24.38 -10.10
CA PHE A 531 10.67 24.88 -8.96
C PHE A 531 11.27 26.18 -8.39
N ALA A 532 12.60 26.26 -8.28
CA ALA A 532 13.27 27.48 -7.83
C ALA A 532 12.93 28.69 -8.72
N LYS A 533 12.85 28.50 -10.04
CA LYS A 533 12.54 29.58 -11.00
C LYS A 533 11.06 30.06 -10.94
N ARG A 534 10.12 29.24 -10.45
CA ARG A 534 8.70 29.63 -10.29
C ARG A 534 8.43 30.36 -8.97
N ARG A 535 9.29 30.18 -7.97
CA ARG A 535 9.19 30.85 -6.66
C ARG A 535 9.58 32.32 -6.71
N ASP A 536 10.37 32.70 -7.72
CA ASP A 536 10.88 34.05 -7.94
C ASP A 536 10.02 34.86 -8.93
N ARG A 537 8.90 34.32 -9.39
CA ARG A 537 7.87 35.00 -10.19
C ARG A 537 6.56 35.13 -9.42
#